data_5dc446af3adca7d053d594ecedcf2c4b
#
_entry.id   5dc446af3adca7d053d594ecedcf2c4b
#
_cell.length_a   1.000
_cell.length_b   1.000
_cell.length_c   1.000
_cell.angle_alpha   90.00
_cell.angle_beta   90.00
_cell.angle_gamma   90.00
#
_symmetry.space_group_name_H-M   'P 1'
#
loop_
_entity.id
_entity.type
_entity.pdbx_description
1 polymer ?
#
loop_
_entity_poly.entity_id
_entity_poly.type
_entity_poly.pdbx_seq_one_letter_code
_entity_poly.pdbx_strand_id
1 'polypeptide(L)'
;MRTITPLVALLLCSSGWAANELDRPARQAKLDTACQQAQQQRVEQGKQQRIDACIKEGGKAASCQQAFASFGQREGNKRPDLNSLPPCQQAEAYRKSYRQ
;
A
#
# COMPACT_ATOMS: atom_id res chain seq x y z
N MET A 1 -1.88 24.31 53.92
CA MET A 1 -1.96 24.45 53.33
C MET A 1 -1.72 24.62 52.14
N ARG A 2 -1.51 24.46 51.47
CA ARG A 2 -1.17 24.76 50.44
C ARG A 2 -1.71 24.06 49.43
N THR A 3 -1.95 24.23 48.61
CA THR A 3 -2.49 23.67 47.75
C THR A 3 -2.07 23.97 46.52
N ILE A 4 -1.67 23.34 45.90
CA ILE A 4 -1.11 23.54 44.79
C ILE A 4 -1.88 23.14 43.74
N THR A 5 -2.10 23.55 42.91
CA THR A 5 -2.81 23.28 41.96
C THR A 5 -2.20 23.32 40.79
N PRO A 6 -2.01 22.49 40.16
CA PRO A 6 -1.21 22.41 39.10
C PRO A 6 -1.91 22.73 37.95
N LEU A 7 -1.91 23.09 37.37
CA LEU A 7 -2.40 23.54 36.37
C LEU A 7 -2.06 22.91 35.22
N VAL A 8 -2.26 22.19 34.78
CA VAL A 8 -1.98 21.60 33.77
C VAL A 8 -2.25 22.14 32.59
N ALA A 9 -1.70 22.17 31.87
CA ALA A 9 -1.79 22.82 30.84
C ALA A 9 -2.30 22.13 29.79
N LEU A 10 -2.85 22.07 29.28
CA LEU A 10 -3.29 21.47 28.37
C LEU A 10 -3.16 21.97 27.18
N LEU A 11 -2.53 22.20 26.61
CA LEU A 11 -2.38 22.78 25.54
C LEU A 11 -2.18 21.94 24.50
N LEU A 12 -2.39 21.07 24.22
CA LEU A 12 -2.03 20.28 23.29
C LEU A 12 -2.94 20.26 22.18
N CYS A 13 -3.87 20.67 22.01
CA CYS A 13 -4.65 20.52 20.94
C CYS A 13 -4.46 21.37 19.81
N SER A 14 -3.75 22.24 19.82
CA SER A 14 -3.74 23.18 18.78
C SER A 14 -2.90 22.87 17.65
N SER A 15 -2.15 21.89 17.68
CA SER A 15 -1.24 21.75 16.62
C SER A 15 -1.79 20.92 15.50
N GLY A 16 -2.93 20.42 15.55
CA GLY A 16 -3.39 19.51 14.55
C GLY A 16 -3.53 20.09 13.17
N TRP A 17 -3.90 21.30 13.05
CA TRP A 17 -4.11 21.86 11.75
C TRP A 17 -2.85 22.11 10.98
N ALA A 18 -1.93 22.73 11.56
CA ALA A 18 -0.68 22.99 10.88
C ALA A 18 0.02 21.69 10.58
N ALA A 19 -0.10 20.73 11.45
CA ALA A 19 0.56 19.45 11.24
C ALA A 19 0.00 18.73 10.03
N ASN A 20 -1.27 18.89 9.75
CA ASN A 20 -1.85 18.21 8.62
C ASN A 20 -1.26 18.67 7.30
N GLU A 21 -0.99 19.93 7.15
CA GLU A 21 -0.42 20.38 5.91
C GLU A 21 1.04 19.98 5.80
N LEU A 22 1.74 20.01 6.89
CA LEU A 22 3.14 19.62 6.87
C LEU A 22 3.29 18.11 6.71
N ASP A 23 2.30 17.35 7.17
CA ASP A 23 2.37 15.91 7.07
C ASP A 23 1.82 15.36 5.77
N ARG A 24 1.35 16.21 4.91
CA ARG A 24 0.75 15.73 3.66
C ARG A 24 1.70 14.85 2.85
N PRO A 25 2.94 15.26 2.61
CA PRO A 25 3.84 14.39 1.86
C PRO A 25 4.12 13.08 2.58
N ALA A 26 4.27 13.12 3.90
CA ALA A 26 4.52 11.92 4.66
C ALA A 26 3.33 10.99 4.63
N ARG A 27 2.13 11.53 4.73
CA ARG A 27 0.93 10.73 4.68
C ARG A 27 0.72 10.13 3.30
N GLN A 28 0.99 10.91 2.24
CA GLN A 28 0.89 10.38 0.90
C GLN A 28 1.89 9.25 0.70
N ALA A 29 3.10 9.42 1.22
CA ALA A 29 4.12 8.38 1.10
C ALA A 29 3.70 7.09 1.78
N LYS A 30 3.06 7.18 2.94
CA LYS A 30 2.57 5.99 3.62
C LYS A 30 1.49 5.30 2.82
N LEU A 31 0.58 6.07 2.25
CA LEU A 31 -0.49 5.50 1.45
C LEU A 31 0.05 4.88 0.17
N ASP A 32 1.02 5.52 -0.43
CA ASP A 32 1.65 4.97 -1.64
C ASP A 32 2.41 3.68 -1.31
N THR A 33 3.08 3.63 -0.17
CA THR A 33 3.76 2.42 0.25
C THR A 33 2.77 1.29 0.49
N ALA A 34 1.66 1.59 1.14
CA ALA A 34 0.63 0.58 1.37
C ALA A 34 0.07 0.06 0.05
N CYS A 35 -0.09 0.94 -0.93
CA CYS A 35 -0.54 0.54 -2.25
C CYS A 35 0.49 -0.40 -2.90
N GLN A 36 1.76 -0.03 -2.85
CA GLN A 36 2.81 -0.87 -3.43
C GLN A 36 2.87 -2.23 -2.77
N GLN A 37 2.76 -2.27 -1.45
CA GLN A 37 2.79 -3.54 -0.73
C GLN A 37 1.60 -4.41 -1.12
N ALA A 38 0.42 -3.81 -1.26
CA ALA A 38 -0.76 -4.55 -1.67
C ALA A 38 -0.59 -5.10 -3.08
N GLN A 39 0.01 -4.32 -3.97
CA GLN A 39 0.27 -4.77 -5.33
C GLN A 39 1.24 -5.94 -5.34
N GLN A 40 2.31 -5.86 -4.55
CA GLN A 40 3.28 -6.93 -4.48
C GLN A 40 2.67 -8.21 -3.93
N GLN A 41 1.84 -8.09 -2.90
CA GLN A 41 1.16 -9.24 -2.34
C GLN A 41 0.22 -9.88 -3.36
N ARG A 42 -0.49 -9.06 -4.10
CA ARG A 42 -1.41 -9.56 -5.10
C ARG A 42 -0.68 -10.32 -6.20
N VAL A 43 0.45 -9.77 -6.64
CA VAL A 43 1.27 -10.41 -7.64
C VAL A 43 1.83 -11.72 -7.12
N GLU A 44 2.36 -11.72 -5.90
CA GLU A 44 2.91 -12.94 -5.32
C GLU A 44 1.87 -14.02 -5.13
N GLN A 45 0.69 -13.65 -4.67
CA GLN A 45 -0.38 -14.61 -4.51
C GLN A 45 -0.82 -15.18 -5.84
N GLY A 46 -0.98 -14.33 -6.84
CA GLY A 46 -1.37 -14.79 -8.16
C GLY A 46 -0.33 -15.68 -8.78
N LYS A 47 0.93 -15.30 -8.61
CA LYS A 47 2.04 -16.08 -9.13
C LYS A 47 2.07 -17.46 -8.47
N GLN A 48 1.94 -17.50 -7.15
CA GLN A 48 1.99 -18.76 -6.43
C GLN A 48 0.82 -19.66 -6.82
N GLN A 49 -0.36 -19.09 -7.00
CA GLN A 49 -1.52 -19.87 -7.44
C GLN A 49 -1.28 -20.50 -8.80
N ARG A 50 -0.66 -19.77 -9.70
CA ARG A 50 -0.36 -20.32 -11.04
C ARG A 50 0.69 -21.39 -10.98
N ILE A 51 1.71 -21.21 -10.15
CA ILE A 51 2.75 -22.20 -9.97
C ILE A 51 2.15 -23.46 -9.37
N ASP A 52 1.33 -23.33 -8.34
CA ASP A 52 0.71 -24.47 -7.69
C ASP A 52 -0.20 -25.25 -8.65
N ALA A 53 -0.95 -24.54 -9.46
CA ALA A 53 -1.82 -25.18 -10.44
C ALA A 53 -0.98 -25.94 -11.49
N CYS A 54 0.12 -25.35 -11.91
CA CYS A 54 1.03 -25.96 -12.87
C CYS A 54 1.59 -27.27 -12.32
N ILE A 55 2.02 -27.26 -11.06
CA ILE A 55 2.57 -28.45 -10.42
C ILE A 55 1.46 -29.51 -10.28
N LYS A 56 0.27 -29.07 -9.91
CA LYS A 56 -0.83 -29.98 -9.74
C LYS A 56 -1.21 -30.67 -11.04
N GLU A 57 -1.01 -30.01 -12.15
CA GLU A 57 -1.27 -30.60 -13.46
C GLU A 57 -0.13 -31.46 -13.97
N GLY A 58 0.86 -31.70 -13.17
CA GLY A 58 1.95 -32.58 -13.55
C GLY A 58 3.24 -31.88 -13.93
N GLY A 59 3.30 -30.59 -13.81
CA GLY A 59 4.51 -29.85 -14.12
C GLY A 59 5.56 -30.00 -13.06
N LYS A 60 6.82 -29.82 -13.43
CA LYS A 60 7.90 -29.84 -12.47
C LYS A 60 8.02 -28.49 -11.81
N ALA A 61 8.30 -28.48 -10.52
CA ALA A 61 8.34 -27.25 -9.76
C ALA A 61 9.27 -26.20 -10.40
N ALA A 62 10.46 -26.61 -10.80
CA ALA A 62 11.40 -25.66 -11.38
C ALA A 62 10.88 -25.08 -12.69
N SER A 63 10.26 -25.91 -13.52
CA SER A 63 9.71 -25.44 -14.78
C SER A 63 8.52 -24.51 -14.56
N CYS A 64 7.68 -24.85 -13.61
CA CYS A 64 6.52 -24.02 -13.30
C CYS A 64 6.95 -22.66 -12.74
N GLN A 65 7.94 -22.64 -11.86
CA GLN A 65 8.45 -21.38 -11.32
C GLN A 65 9.04 -20.51 -12.42
N GLN A 66 9.74 -21.12 -13.35
CA GLN A 66 10.33 -20.38 -14.43
C GLN A 66 9.28 -19.83 -15.39
N ALA A 67 8.24 -20.61 -15.64
CA ALA A 67 7.18 -20.21 -16.54
C ALA A 67 6.46 -18.96 -16.05
N PHE A 68 6.35 -18.78 -14.72
CA PHE A 68 5.66 -17.64 -14.17
C PHE A 68 6.58 -16.64 -13.48
N ALA A 69 7.86 -16.68 -13.81
CA ALA A 69 8.83 -15.79 -13.19
C ALA A 69 8.52 -14.32 -13.45
N SER A 70 7.95 -14.01 -14.61
CA SER A 70 7.60 -12.62 -14.92
C SER A 70 6.14 -12.29 -14.66
N PHE A 71 5.46 -13.12 -13.90
CA PHE A 71 4.06 -12.87 -13.60
C PHE A 71 3.91 -11.52 -12.91
N GLY A 72 2.92 -10.75 -13.31
CA GLY A 72 2.68 -9.43 -12.74
C GLY A 72 3.39 -8.32 -13.46
N GLN A 73 4.30 -8.64 -14.36
CA GLN A 73 4.97 -7.63 -15.13
C GLN A 73 4.22 -7.36 -16.41
N ARG A 74 4.52 -6.22 -17.00
CA ARG A 74 3.85 -5.84 -18.21
C ARG A 74 4.24 -6.76 -19.36
N GLU A 75 3.26 -7.29 -20.04
CA GLU A 75 3.52 -8.12 -21.18
C GLU A 75 2.96 -7.43 -22.40
N GLY A 76 3.79 -7.02 -23.30
CA GLY A 76 3.38 -6.28 -24.46
C GLY A 76 2.66 -5.00 -24.06
N ASN A 77 1.42 -4.86 -24.49
CA ASN A 77 0.65 -3.68 -24.15
C ASN A 77 -0.24 -3.90 -22.94
N LYS A 78 -0.19 -5.06 -22.33
CA LYS A 78 -1.07 -5.35 -21.20
C LYS A 78 -0.36 -5.11 -19.90
N ARG A 79 -1.07 -4.50 -18.97
CA ARG A 79 -0.58 -4.30 -17.64
C ARG A 79 -1.55 -4.91 -16.69
N PRO A 80 -1.10 -5.55 -15.63
CA PRO A 80 -2.02 -6.02 -14.60
C PRO A 80 -2.75 -4.83 -13.99
N ASP A 81 -4.04 -4.99 -13.73
CA ASP A 81 -4.79 -3.92 -13.11
C ASP A 81 -4.62 -4.04 -11.60
N LEU A 82 -3.65 -3.33 -11.08
CA LEU A 82 -3.36 -3.34 -9.65
C LEU A 82 -3.79 -2.04 -8.99
N ASN A 83 -4.32 -1.09 -9.75
CA ASN A 83 -4.71 0.19 -9.18
C ASN A 83 -6.09 0.17 -8.55
N SER A 84 -6.86 -0.89 -8.78
CA SER A 84 -8.17 -1.01 -8.17
C SER A 84 -8.12 -1.57 -6.76
N LEU A 85 -6.95 -1.92 -6.27
CA LEU A 85 -6.83 -2.42 -4.91
C LEU A 85 -7.17 -1.31 -3.92
N PRO A 86 -7.84 -1.65 -2.82
CA PRO A 86 -8.28 -0.61 -1.87
C PRO A 86 -7.18 0.31 -1.38
N PRO A 87 -5.98 -0.16 -1.00
CA PRO A 87 -4.94 0.77 -0.59
C PRO A 87 -4.52 1.72 -1.69
N CYS A 88 -4.58 1.29 -2.94
CA CYS A 88 -4.24 2.14 -4.06
C CYS A 88 -5.32 3.17 -4.33
N GLN A 89 -6.59 2.80 -4.15
CA GLN A 89 -7.68 3.73 -4.26
C GLN A 89 -7.61 4.79 -3.16
N GLN A 90 -7.22 4.40 -1.97
CA GLN A 90 -7.05 5.35 -0.87
C GLN A 90 -5.93 6.32 -1.16
N ALA A 91 -4.81 5.83 -1.69
CA ALA A 91 -3.70 6.70 -2.03
C ALA A 91 -4.09 7.71 -3.09
N GLU A 92 -4.85 7.27 -4.08
CA GLU A 92 -5.28 8.14 -5.15
C GLU A 92 -6.30 9.16 -4.65
N ALA A 93 -7.23 8.74 -3.81
CA ALA A 93 -8.22 9.65 -3.26
C ALA A 93 -7.55 10.74 -2.42
N TYR A 94 -6.55 10.36 -1.65
CA TYR A 94 -5.84 11.34 -0.84
C TYR A 94 -5.08 12.33 -1.73
N ARG A 95 -4.45 11.83 -2.78
CA ARG A 95 -3.72 12.68 -3.72
C ARG A 95 -4.66 13.68 -4.38
N LYS A 96 -5.84 13.24 -4.77
CA LYS A 96 -6.81 14.12 -5.39
C LYS A 96 -7.36 15.15 -4.41
N SER A 97 -7.35 14.86 -3.13
CA SER A 97 -7.94 15.76 -2.15
C SER A 97 -7.14 17.06 -2.00
N TYR A 98 -5.86 17.06 -2.28
CA TYR A 98 -5.05 18.26 -2.15
C TYR A 98 -4.46 18.75 -3.45
N ARG A 99 -4.79 18.10 -4.57
CA ARG A 99 -4.20 18.52 -5.76
C ARG A 99 -5.25 19.14 -6.57
N GLN A 100 -5.81 20.09 -6.28
CA GLN A 100 -6.84 20.67 -7.09
C GLN A 100 -6.45 21.87 -7.84
#